data_0003f11ba6e010999af9e290b8a03b4d
#
_entry.id   0003f11ba6e010999af9e290b8a03b4d
#
_cell.length_a   1.000
_cell.length_b   1.000
_cell.length_c   1.000
_cell.angle_alpha   90.00
_cell.angle_beta   90.00
_cell.angle_gamma   90.00
#
_symmetry.space_group_name_H-M   'P 1'
#
loop_
_entity.id
_entity.type
_entity.pdbx_description
1 polymer ?
#
loop_
_entity_poly.entity_id
_entity_poly.type
_entity_poly.pdbx_seq_one_letter_code
_entity_poly.pdbx_strand_id
1 'polypeptide(L)'
;VKITGLDLSLRKTGVAHAHLERKPWATTCRIQTPDKMPTYDRLNLILREVGNHTRLADLVLMENLAFGQSTNKAGELAGLHWLVRLGLYRRGIPHVVVTTQQLKIYATGKGTKVDKDDVLAAMIKRYPDVEIAGNDGADALALAALGAHYFGCRLRPVPQTHERALAMVAWPLWVQEMKEARDGASDHPSA
;
A
#
# COMPACT_ATOMS: atom_id res chain seq x y z
N VAL A 1 6.49 2.53 -14.00
CA VAL A 1 6.47 2.81 -12.55
C VAL A 1 5.81 1.66 -11.83
N LYS A 2 6.45 1.16 -10.77
CA LYS A 2 5.96 0.10 -9.91
C LYS A 2 5.62 0.65 -8.53
N ILE A 3 4.36 0.55 -8.14
CA ILE A 3 3.88 0.94 -6.82
C ILE A 3 3.67 -0.31 -5.97
N THR A 4 4.16 -0.30 -4.74
CA THR A 4 3.91 -1.39 -3.80
C THR A 4 3.06 -0.87 -2.64
N GLY A 5 1.95 -1.55 -2.35
CA GLY A 5 1.13 -1.34 -1.16
C GLY A 5 1.48 -2.35 -0.08
N LEU A 6 1.57 -1.91 1.16
CA LEU A 6 1.87 -2.74 2.33
C LEU A 6 0.84 -2.52 3.44
N ASP A 7 0.15 -3.58 3.84
CA ASP A 7 -0.59 -3.65 5.11
C ASP A 7 0.23 -4.49 6.09
N LEU A 8 0.97 -3.82 6.98
CA LEU A 8 1.93 -4.47 7.88
C LEU A 8 1.22 -5.12 9.08
N SER A 9 1.49 -6.39 9.28
CA SER A 9 0.99 -7.18 10.40
C SER A 9 2.06 -8.15 10.89
N LEU A 10 2.02 -8.49 12.17
CA LEU A 10 2.95 -9.46 12.76
C LEU A 10 2.68 -10.91 12.31
N ARG A 11 1.52 -11.18 11.71
CA ARG A 11 1.12 -12.54 11.31
C ARG A 11 0.86 -12.69 9.82
N LYS A 12 0.21 -11.70 9.22
CA LYS A 12 -0.27 -11.76 7.84
C LYS A 12 -0.10 -10.39 7.20
N THR A 13 1.13 -10.04 6.82
CA THR A 13 1.38 -8.80 6.08
C THR A 13 0.84 -8.92 4.66
N GLY A 14 -0.07 -8.04 4.29
CA GLY A 14 -0.56 -7.89 2.92
C GLY A 14 0.45 -7.14 2.06
N VAL A 15 0.64 -7.62 0.84
CA VAL A 15 1.48 -6.98 -0.18
C VAL A 15 0.72 -6.92 -1.48
N ALA A 16 0.74 -5.77 -2.15
CA ALA A 16 0.22 -5.63 -3.50
C ALA A 16 1.19 -4.86 -4.37
N HIS A 17 1.23 -5.22 -5.65
CA HIS A 17 2.01 -4.52 -6.65
C HIS A 17 1.10 -3.98 -7.74
N ALA A 18 1.23 -2.69 -8.07
CA ALA A 18 0.62 -2.07 -9.22
C ALA A 18 1.71 -1.66 -10.22
N HIS A 19 1.57 -2.12 -11.45
CA HIS A 19 2.49 -1.82 -12.55
C HIS A 19 1.83 -0.84 -13.51
N LEU A 20 2.45 0.33 -13.70
CA LEU A 20 1.90 1.45 -14.49
C LEU A 20 2.53 1.47 -15.89
N GLU A 21 2.42 0.35 -16.59
CA GLU A 21 2.88 0.20 -17.96
C GLU A 21 1.72 0.48 -18.95
N ARG A 22 1.94 0.18 -20.24
CA ARG A 22 0.96 0.40 -21.31
C ARG A 22 -0.39 -0.32 -21.07
N LYS A 23 -0.38 -1.46 -20.35
CA LYS A 23 -1.56 -2.15 -19.82
C LYS A 23 -1.37 -2.32 -18.32
N PRO A 24 -1.90 -1.39 -17.50
CA PRO A 24 -1.72 -1.45 -16.06
C PRO A 24 -2.35 -2.71 -15.46
N TRP A 25 -1.63 -3.35 -14.55
CA TRP A 25 -2.09 -4.55 -13.85
C TRP A 25 -1.65 -4.53 -12.37
N ALA A 26 -2.30 -5.33 -11.56
CA ALA A 26 -1.96 -5.48 -10.16
C ALA A 26 -1.95 -6.95 -9.73
N THR A 27 -1.17 -7.24 -8.69
CA THR A 27 -1.15 -8.54 -8.01
C THR A 27 -1.19 -8.33 -6.52
N THR A 28 -1.66 -9.34 -5.78
CA THR A 28 -1.56 -9.39 -4.32
C THR A 28 -0.87 -10.65 -3.87
N CYS A 29 -0.22 -10.59 -2.71
CA CYS A 29 0.29 -11.75 -2.00
C CYS A 29 0.28 -11.47 -0.49
N ARG A 30 0.64 -12.49 0.29
CA ARG A 30 0.67 -12.39 1.75
C ARG A 30 1.97 -12.97 2.28
N ILE A 31 2.63 -12.22 3.17
CA ILE A 31 3.72 -12.73 3.98
C ILE A 31 3.12 -13.30 5.26
N GLN A 32 3.15 -14.60 5.41
CA GLN A 32 2.62 -15.29 6.57
C GLN A 32 3.73 -15.79 7.49
N THR A 33 3.61 -15.53 8.78
CA THR A 33 4.55 -16.02 9.78
C THR A 33 3.91 -17.12 10.64
N PRO A 34 4.67 -18.16 11.05
CA PRO A 34 4.19 -19.20 11.96
C PRO A 34 3.73 -18.64 13.30
N ASP A 35 2.71 -19.28 13.89
CA ASP A 35 2.10 -18.79 15.14
C ASP A 35 3.07 -18.75 16.31
N LYS A 36 3.89 -19.79 16.47
CA LYS A 36 4.83 -19.94 17.59
C LYS A 36 6.23 -19.39 17.30
N MET A 37 6.39 -18.61 16.22
CA MET A 37 7.69 -18.01 15.87
C MET A 37 8.10 -16.95 16.90
N PRO A 38 9.35 -16.99 17.41
CA PRO A 38 9.89 -15.97 18.29
C PRO A 38 9.82 -14.57 17.67
N THR A 39 9.68 -13.54 18.49
CA THR A 39 9.46 -12.15 18.00
C THR A 39 10.56 -11.68 17.05
N TYR A 40 11.83 -11.85 17.42
CA TYR A 40 12.95 -11.38 16.57
C TYR A 40 13.05 -12.13 15.24
N ASP A 41 12.82 -13.45 15.24
CA ASP A 41 12.81 -14.26 14.01
C ASP A 41 11.65 -13.83 13.10
N ARG A 42 10.49 -13.56 13.70
CA ARG A 42 9.30 -13.06 13.01
C ARG A 42 9.58 -11.71 12.35
N LEU A 43 10.13 -10.76 13.09
CA LEU A 43 10.49 -9.45 12.56
C LEU A 43 11.51 -9.57 11.43
N ASN A 44 12.56 -10.39 11.59
CA ASN A 44 13.56 -10.62 10.56
C ASN A 44 12.96 -11.23 9.30
N LEU A 45 12.06 -12.22 9.45
CA LEU A 45 11.38 -12.83 8.30
C LEU A 45 10.55 -11.79 7.55
N ILE A 46 9.71 -11.02 8.26
CA ILE A 46 8.87 -9.99 7.63
C ILE A 46 9.74 -8.93 6.94
N LEU A 47 10.79 -8.44 7.60
CA LEU A 47 11.69 -7.44 7.03
C LEU A 47 12.38 -7.92 5.76
N ARG A 48 12.85 -9.17 5.75
CA ARG A 48 13.46 -9.79 4.57
C ARG A 48 12.47 -9.88 3.42
N GLU A 49 11.28 -10.41 3.68
CA GLU A 49 10.25 -10.59 2.64
C GLU A 49 9.71 -9.26 2.12
N VAL A 50 9.42 -8.29 3.01
CA VAL A 50 9.08 -6.92 2.60
C VAL A 50 10.21 -6.33 1.75
N GLY A 51 11.47 -6.55 2.16
CA GLY A 51 12.63 -6.12 1.41
C GLY A 51 12.68 -6.71 0.00
N ASN A 52 12.34 -8.00 -0.17
CA ASN A 52 12.27 -8.66 -1.47
C ASN A 52 11.17 -8.06 -2.36
N HIS A 53 9.98 -7.84 -1.78
CA HIS A 53 8.83 -7.29 -2.50
C HIS A 53 9.00 -5.82 -2.89
N THR A 54 9.77 -5.04 -2.11
CA THR A 54 9.93 -3.60 -2.35
C THR A 54 11.19 -3.23 -3.12
N ARG A 55 12.12 -4.15 -3.38
CA ARG A 55 13.44 -3.83 -3.97
C ARG A 55 13.39 -3.13 -5.33
N LEU A 56 12.32 -3.32 -6.09
CA LEU A 56 12.09 -2.72 -7.41
C LEU A 56 10.90 -1.74 -7.39
N ALA A 57 10.45 -1.32 -6.22
CA ALA A 57 9.37 -0.35 -6.12
C ALA A 57 9.91 1.06 -6.32
N ASP A 58 9.25 1.83 -7.19
CA ASP A 58 9.51 3.26 -7.33
C ASP A 58 8.85 4.05 -6.21
N LEU A 59 7.76 3.52 -5.64
CA LEU A 59 7.06 4.07 -4.48
C LEU A 59 6.40 2.97 -3.66
N VAL A 60 6.46 3.09 -2.35
CA VAL A 60 5.75 2.23 -1.40
C VAL A 60 4.69 3.04 -0.66
N LEU A 61 3.43 2.58 -0.68
CA LEU A 61 2.41 3.08 0.23
C LEU A 61 2.18 2.08 1.34
N MET A 62 2.10 2.55 2.58
CA MET A 62 1.86 1.69 3.73
C MET A 62 0.79 2.29 4.64
N GLU A 63 -0.04 1.42 5.23
CA GLU A 63 -1.03 1.87 6.20
C GLU A 63 -0.34 2.41 7.47
N ASN A 64 -0.90 3.46 8.06
CA ASN A 64 -0.43 3.98 9.32
C ASN A 64 -0.85 3.08 10.48
N LEU A 65 -0.06 3.07 11.54
CA LEU A 65 -0.45 2.43 12.80
C LEU A 65 -1.71 3.08 13.35
N ALA A 66 -2.71 2.26 13.67
CA ALA A 66 -3.83 2.69 14.49
C ALA A 66 -3.35 2.80 15.95
N PHE A 67 -3.12 4.02 16.41
CA PHE A 67 -2.82 4.29 17.82
C PHE A 67 -4.09 4.11 18.65
N GLY A 68 -4.15 3.11 19.52
CA GLY A 68 -5.33 2.93 20.38
C GLY A 68 -5.28 1.76 21.36
N GLN A 69 -4.29 0.88 21.28
CA GLN A 69 -4.18 -0.23 22.25
C GLN A 69 -2.76 -0.32 22.82
N SER A 70 -2.64 -0.03 24.11
CA SER A 70 -1.42 -0.26 24.89
C SER A 70 -1.29 -1.75 25.24
N THR A 71 -0.84 -2.55 24.28
CA THR A 71 -0.50 -3.96 24.51
C THR A 71 0.94 -4.22 24.05
N ASN A 72 1.58 -5.26 24.59
CA ASN A 72 2.92 -5.67 24.13
C ASN A 72 2.97 -5.88 22.60
N LYS A 73 1.88 -6.38 22.01
CA LYS A 73 1.76 -6.55 20.54
C LYS A 73 1.72 -5.23 19.79
N ALA A 74 1.15 -4.17 20.36
CA ALA A 74 1.17 -2.83 19.75
C ALA A 74 2.59 -2.28 19.67
N GLY A 75 3.41 -2.50 20.69
CA GLY A 75 4.84 -2.16 20.69
C GLY A 75 5.63 -2.92 19.62
N GLU A 76 5.41 -4.23 19.48
CA GLU A 76 6.03 -5.05 18.43
C GLU A 76 5.63 -4.59 17.04
N LEU A 77 4.34 -4.30 16.83
CA LEU A 77 3.85 -3.79 15.55
C LEU A 77 4.42 -2.41 15.21
N ALA A 78 4.49 -1.52 16.21
CA ALA A 78 5.14 -0.21 16.05
C ALA A 78 6.62 -0.37 15.68
N GLY A 79 7.33 -1.28 16.35
CA GLY A 79 8.70 -1.64 16.04
C GLY A 79 8.85 -2.12 14.59
N LEU A 80 7.97 -3.01 14.13
CA LEU A 80 7.96 -3.48 12.74
C LEU A 80 7.79 -2.32 11.75
N HIS A 81 6.84 -1.43 11.98
CA HIS A 81 6.63 -0.26 11.11
C HIS A 81 7.87 0.62 11.00
N TRP A 82 8.54 0.93 12.12
CA TRP A 82 9.75 1.73 12.11
C TRP A 82 10.93 1.02 11.43
N LEU A 83 11.09 -0.28 11.64
CA LEU A 83 12.12 -1.06 10.98
C LEU A 83 11.92 -1.11 9.46
N VAL A 84 10.67 -1.30 8.99
CA VAL A 84 10.35 -1.27 7.56
C VAL A 84 10.66 0.11 6.97
N ARG A 85 10.18 1.20 7.59
CA ARG A 85 10.46 2.58 7.13
C ARG A 85 11.96 2.86 7.07
N LEU A 86 12.70 2.49 8.11
CA LEU A 86 14.15 2.65 8.13
C LEU A 86 14.83 1.82 7.03
N GLY A 87 14.34 0.59 6.79
CA GLY A 87 14.83 -0.27 5.72
C GLY A 87 14.59 0.32 4.32
N LEU A 88 13.42 0.90 4.08
CA LEU A 88 13.10 1.62 2.84
C LEU A 88 13.98 2.87 2.67
N TYR A 89 14.08 3.69 3.72
CA TYR A 89 14.94 4.89 3.72
C TYR A 89 16.39 4.57 3.38
N ARG A 90 17.00 3.57 4.03
CA ARG A 90 18.39 3.15 3.77
C ARG A 90 18.65 2.66 2.36
N ARG A 91 17.61 2.20 1.66
CA ARG A 91 17.67 1.75 0.27
C ARG A 91 17.32 2.84 -0.72
N GLY A 92 17.01 4.05 -0.27
CA GLY A 92 16.53 5.14 -1.11
C GLY A 92 15.17 4.85 -1.74
N ILE A 93 14.36 3.95 -1.15
CA ILE A 93 13.03 3.61 -1.67
C ILE A 93 12.01 4.59 -1.07
N PRO A 94 11.37 5.40 -1.90
CA PRO A 94 10.37 6.36 -1.47
C PRO A 94 9.16 5.68 -0.83
N HIS A 95 8.62 6.25 0.27
CA HIS A 95 7.42 5.70 0.88
C HIS A 95 6.49 6.77 1.45
N VAL A 96 5.19 6.49 1.41
CA VAL A 96 4.11 7.34 1.91
C VAL A 96 3.28 6.55 2.91
N VAL A 97 2.89 7.20 4.00
CA VAL A 97 2.03 6.62 5.02
C VAL A 97 0.62 7.13 4.84
N VAL A 98 -0.33 6.21 4.71
CA VAL A 98 -1.75 6.46 4.48
C VAL A 98 -2.54 6.06 5.72
N THR A 99 -3.43 6.91 6.20
CA THR A 99 -4.26 6.56 7.35
C THR A 99 -5.32 5.51 6.98
N THR A 100 -5.74 4.71 7.96
CA THR A 100 -6.85 3.75 7.79
C THR A 100 -8.11 4.42 7.21
N GLN A 101 -8.39 5.66 7.63
CA GLN A 101 -9.54 6.42 7.12
C GLN A 101 -9.39 6.72 5.62
N GLN A 102 -8.22 7.18 5.18
CA GLN A 102 -7.94 7.47 3.78
C GLN A 102 -8.04 6.21 2.91
N LEU A 103 -7.46 5.09 3.39
CA LEU A 103 -7.58 3.79 2.75
C LEU A 103 -9.05 3.39 2.57
N LYS A 104 -9.83 3.43 3.65
CA LYS A 104 -11.26 3.08 3.62
C LYS A 104 -12.05 3.98 2.67
N ILE A 105 -11.80 5.29 2.65
CA ILE A 105 -12.43 6.21 1.70
C ILE A 105 -12.09 5.80 0.27
N TYR A 106 -10.82 5.51 -0.01
CA TYR A 106 -10.42 5.10 -1.37
C TYR A 106 -11.04 3.78 -1.79
N ALA A 107 -11.12 2.80 -0.90
CA ALA A 107 -11.70 1.50 -1.18
C ALA A 107 -13.23 1.55 -1.33
N THR A 108 -13.95 2.22 -0.41
CA THR A 108 -15.41 2.09 -0.25
C THR A 108 -16.20 3.40 -0.44
N GLY A 109 -15.51 4.55 -0.54
CA GLY A 109 -16.12 5.89 -0.53
C GLY A 109 -16.49 6.40 0.87
N LYS A 110 -16.33 5.59 1.92
CA LYS A 110 -16.69 5.93 3.31
C LYS A 110 -15.46 5.80 4.22
N GLY A 111 -15.29 6.75 5.15
CA GLY A 111 -14.16 6.75 6.11
C GLY A 111 -14.51 6.18 7.47
N THR A 112 -15.79 6.02 7.77
CA THR A 112 -16.31 5.55 9.07
C THR A 112 -17.37 4.49 8.85
N LYS A 113 -17.61 3.66 9.87
CA LYS A 113 -18.57 2.54 9.80
C LYS A 113 -18.28 1.60 8.62
N VAL A 114 -17.02 1.34 8.38
CA VAL A 114 -16.50 0.42 7.39
C VAL A 114 -15.62 -0.58 8.11
N ASP A 115 -15.92 -1.84 8.00
CA ASP A 115 -15.07 -2.91 8.53
C ASP A 115 -14.10 -3.45 7.45
N LYS A 116 -13.34 -4.50 7.81
CA LYS A 116 -12.37 -5.10 6.89
C LYS A 116 -13.05 -5.90 5.77
N ASP A 117 -14.20 -6.47 6.03
CA ASP A 117 -14.95 -7.26 5.05
C ASP A 117 -15.59 -6.34 4.00
N ASP A 118 -15.99 -5.12 4.40
CA ASP A 118 -16.47 -4.09 3.46
C ASP A 118 -15.36 -3.69 2.46
N VAL A 119 -14.13 -3.50 2.95
CA VAL A 119 -12.98 -3.19 2.09
C VAL A 119 -12.70 -4.35 1.15
N LEU A 120 -12.64 -5.58 1.65
CA LEU A 120 -12.43 -6.77 0.84
C LEU A 120 -13.48 -6.91 -0.26
N ALA A 121 -14.76 -6.80 0.10
CA ALA A 121 -15.88 -6.89 -0.86
C ALA A 121 -15.80 -5.80 -1.94
N ALA A 122 -15.49 -4.56 -1.55
CA ALA A 122 -15.32 -3.45 -2.48
C ALA A 122 -14.14 -3.66 -3.44
N MET A 123 -13.03 -4.19 -2.94
CA MET A 123 -11.85 -4.44 -3.76
C MET A 123 -12.05 -5.64 -4.70
N ILE A 124 -12.66 -6.73 -4.26
CA ILE A 124 -13.05 -7.87 -5.13
C ILE A 124 -13.96 -7.38 -6.27
N LYS A 125 -14.97 -6.58 -5.95
CA LYS A 125 -15.89 -6.04 -6.95
C LYS A 125 -15.18 -5.15 -7.98
N ARG A 126 -14.20 -4.34 -7.55
CA ARG A 126 -13.48 -3.41 -8.41
C ARG A 126 -12.39 -4.07 -9.23
N TYR A 127 -11.78 -5.13 -8.72
CA TYR A 127 -10.64 -5.85 -9.33
C TYR A 127 -10.96 -7.34 -9.50
N PRO A 128 -11.97 -7.71 -10.32
CA PRO A 128 -12.44 -9.10 -10.43
C PRO A 128 -11.41 -10.05 -11.06
N ASP A 129 -10.39 -9.51 -11.71
CA ASP A 129 -9.29 -10.22 -12.36
C ASP A 129 -8.03 -10.31 -11.48
N VAL A 130 -8.09 -9.80 -10.26
CA VAL A 130 -6.98 -9.89 -9.28
C VAL A 130 -7.36 -10.90 -8.20
N GLU A 131 -6.53 -11.92 -8.01
CA GLU A 131 -6.66 -12.80 -6.86
C GLU A 131 -6.25 -12.04 -5.60
N ILE A 132 -7.23 -11.77 -4.71
CA ILE A 132 -7.01 -10.97 -3.51
C ILE A 132 -6.77 -11.89 -2.31
N ALA A 133 -5.60 -11.78 -1.70
CA ALA A 133 -5.15 -12.61 -0.58
C ALA A 133 -5.81 -12.21 0.76
N GLY A 134 -7.15 -12.21 0.82
CA GLY A 134 -7.95 -11.84 2.00
C GLY A 134 -7.90 -10.36 2.35
N ASN A 135 -8.29 -10.00 3.57
CA ASN A 135 -8.42 -8.61 4.02
C ASN A 135 -7.09 -7.84 3.93
N ASP A 136 -5.99 -8.44 4.38
CA ASP A 136 -4.67 -7.82 4.34
C ASP A 136 -4.22 -7.54 2.89
N GLY A 137 -4.55 -8.47 1.96
CA GLY A 137 -4.32 -8.29 0.52
C GLY A 137 -5.19 -7.19 -0.10
N ALA A 138 -6.44 -7.04 0.37
CA ALA A 138 -7.35 -6.00 -0.09
C ALA A 138 -6.88 -4.61 0.35
N ASP A 139 -6.45 -4.47 1.60
CA ASP A 139 -5.90 -3.22 2.14
C ASP A 139 -4.61 -2.85 1.38
N ALA A 140 -3.72 -3.80 1.17
CA ALA A 140 -2.50 -3.58 0.36
C ALA A 140 -2.82 -3.19 -1.09
N LEU A 141 -3.83 -3.81 -1.73
CA LEU A 141 -4.25 -3.47 -3.09
C LEU A 141 -4.87 -2.07 -3.15
N ALA A 142 -5.66 -1.68 -2.15
CA ALA A 142 -6.20 -0.33 -2.07
C ALA A 142 -5.09 0.73 -1.99
N LEU A 143 -4.03 0.47 -1.20
CA LEU A 143 -2.85 1.32 -1.09
C LEU A 143 -2.10 1.42 -2.42
N ALA A 144 -1.79 0.29 -3.06
CA ALA A 144 -1.10 0.29 -4.35
C ALA A 144 -1.90 1.02 -5.44
N ALA A 145 -3.23 0.79 -5.47
CA ALA A 145 -4.12 1.45 -6.42
C ALA A 145 -4.27 2.96 -6.15
N LEU A 146 -4.28 3.38 -4.88
CA LEU A 146 -4.27 4.80 -4.49
C LEU A 146 -3.01 5.50 -5.02
N GLY A 147 -1.84 4.88 -4.85
CA GLY A 147 -0.58 5.40 -5.39
C GLY A 147 -0.58 5.45 -6.93
N ALA A 148 -1.06 4.41 -7.59
CA ALA A 148 -1.20 4.36 -9.04
C ALA A 148 -2.11 5.49 -9.55
N HIS A 149 -3.22 5.72 -8.87
CA HIS A 149 -4.17 6.79 -9.22
C HIS A 149 -3.55 8.18 -9.03
N TYR A 150 -2.75 8.39 -7.99
CA TYR A 150 -2.02 9.65 -7.79
C TYR A 150 -1.10 9.98 -8.97
N PHE A 151 -0.47 8.98 -9.58
CA PHE A 151 0.34 9.11 -10.81
C PHE A 151 -0.50 9.13 -12.10
N GLY A 152 -1.80 9.42 -12.02
CA GLY A 152 -2.69 9.52 -13.18
C GLY A 152 -3.09 8.18 -13.80
N CYS A 153 -2.66 7.06 -13.22
CA CYS A 153 -2.98 5.72 -13.73
C CYS A 153 -4.07 5.06 -12.88
N ARG A 154 -5.29 5.10 -13.36
CA ARG A 154 -6.41 4.36 -12.74
C ARG A 154 -6.38 2.91 -13.23
N LEU A 155 -5.98 1.98 -12.34
CA LEU A 155 -6.02 0.53 -12.65
C LEU A 155 -7.43 0.05 -13.00
N ARG A 156 -8.44 0.68 -12.41
CA ARG A 156 -9.88 0.49 -12.66
C ARG A 156 -10.61 1.81 -12.42
N PRO A 157 -11.82 1.99 -12.97
CA PRO A 157 -12.65 3.16 -12.68
C PRO A 157 -12.87 3.34 -11.18
N VAL A 158 -12.71 4.56 -10.70
CA VAL A 158 -12.87 4.94 -9.29
C VAL A 158 -13.97 6.01 -9.20
N PRO A 159 -15.02 5.81 -8.39
CA PRO A 159 -16.05 6.83 -8.19
C PRO A 159 -15.48 8.11 -7.57
N GLN A 160 -16.02 9.26 -7.93
CA GLN A 160 -15.56 10.58 -7.45
C GLN A 160 -15.52 10.67 -5.91
N THR A 161 -16.50 10.05 -5.23
CA THR A 161 -16.54 10.03 -3.75
C THR A 161 -15.34 9.33 -3.12
N HIS A 162 -14.68 8.43 -3.84
CA HIS A 162 -13.47 7.71 -3.41
C HIS A 162 -12.20 8.53 -3.72
N GLU A 163 -12.21 9.30 -4.80
CA GLU A 163 -11.05 10.11 -5.25
C GLU A 163 -10.64 11.17 -4.23
N ARG A 164 -11.56 11.63 -3.38
CA ARG A 164 -11.24 12.57 -2.29
C ARG A 164 -10.13 12.07 -1.36
N ALA A 165 -9.93 10.77 -1.26
CA ALA A 165 -8.82 10.21 -0.49
C ALA A 165 -7.44 10.70 -0.99
N LEU A 166 -7.28 10.94 -2.30
CA LEU A 166 -6.03 11.45 -2.89
C LEU A 166 -5.65 12.82 -2.32
N ALA A 167 -6.64 13.72 -2.18
CA ALA A 167 -6.43 15.06 -1.64
C ALA A 167 -6.17 15.06 -0.12
N MET A 168 -6.53 13.98 0.58
CA MET A 168 -6.31 13.84 2.02
C MET A 168 -4.94 13.29 2.37
N VAL A 169 -4.25 12.64 1.44
CA VAL A 169 -2.90 12.09 1.67
C VAL A 169 -1.89 13.22 1.66
N ALA A 170 -1.04 13.25 2.68
CA ALA A 170 0.10 14.16 2.73
C ALA A 170 1.22 13.63 1.81
N TRP A 171 1.14 13.95 0.52
CA TRP A 171 2.16 13.57 -0.45
C TRP A 171 3.44 14.37 -0.22
N PRO A 172 4.58 13.73 0.07
CA PRO A 172 5.85 14.43 0.22
C PRO A 172 6.26 15.14 -1.07
N LEU A 173 7.03 16.24 -0.95
CA LEU A 173 7.44 17.06 -2.09
C LEU A 173 8.13 16.22 -3.19
N TRP A 174 9.04 15.33 -2.82
CA TRP A 174 9.73 14.46 -3.76
C TRP A 174 8.81 13.48 -4.51
N VAL A 175 7.63 13.10 -3.94
CA VAL A 175 6.60 12.30 -4.67
C VAL A 175 5.87 13.18 -5.67
N GLN A 176 5.64 14.45 -5.34
CA GLN A 176 5.05 15.43 -6.24
C GLN A 176 5.98 15.69 -7.42
N GLU A 177 7.28 15.89 -7.15
CA GLU A 177 8.32 16.04 -8.19
C GLU A 177 8.41 14.80 -9.11
N MET A 178 8.33 13.58 -8.56
CA MET A 178 8.26 12.35 -9.36
C MET A 178 7.06 12.33 -10.30
N LYS A 179 5.90 12.79 -9.82
CA LYS A 179 4.69 12.88 -10.63
C LYS A 179 4.85 13.89 -11.75
N GLU A 180 5.33 15.10 -11.45
CA GLU A 180 5.55 16.18 -12.41
C GLU A 180 6.54 15.76 -13.51
N ALA A 181 7.65 15.12 -13.12
CA ALA A 181 8.64 14.60 -14.07
C ALA A 181 8.04 13.55 -15.03
N ARG A 182 7.12 12.74 -14.55
CA ARG A 182 6.41 11.76 -15.38
C ARG A 182 5.40 12.41 -16.31
N ASP A 183 4.62 13.36 -15.80
CA ASP A 183 3.60 14.06 -16.59
C ASP A 183 4.27 14.86 -17.72
N GLY A 184 5.41 15.54 -17.44
CA GLY A 184 6.20 16.26 -18.46
C GLY A 184 6.85 15.35 -19.53
N ALA A 185 7.20 14.11 -19.15
CA ALA A 185 7.74 13.13 -20.11
C ALA A 185 6.68 12.54 -21.05
N SER A 186 5.40 12.57 -20.67
CA SER A 186 4.28 12.09 -21.48
C SER A 186 3.83 13.11 -22.54
N ASP A 187 4.19 14.39 -22.39
CA ASP A 187 3.80 15.48 -23.32
C ASP A 187 4.77 15.66 -24.50
N HIS A 188 5.86 14.88 -24.55
CA HIS A 188 6.74 14.82 -25.71
C HIS A 188 6.55 13.47 -26.44
N PRO A 189 5.63 13.36 -27.42
CA PRO A 189 5.60 12.20 -28.30
C PRO A 189 6.92 12.18 -29.06
N SER A 190 7.65 11.07 -28.95
CA SER A 190 8.84 10.79 -29.74
C SER A 190 8.52 10.98 -31.23
N ALA A 191 9.23 11.93 -31.83
CA ALA A 191 9.24 12.17 -33.27
C ALA A 191 9.79 10.96 -34.03
#